data_93a5cb9e6703346cf625b2d2fbb55d1d
#
_entry.id   93a5cb9e6703346cf625b2d2fbb55d1d
#
_cell.length_a   1.000
_cell.length_b   1.000
_cell.length_c   1.000
_cell.angle_alpha   90.00
_cell.angle_beta   90.00
_cell.angle_gamma   90.00
#
_symmetry.space_group_name_H-M   'P 1'
#
loop_
_entity.id
_entity.type
_entity.pdbx_description
1 polymer ?
#
loop_
_entity_poly.entity_id
_entity_poly.type
_entity_poly.pdbx_seq_one_letter_code
_entity_poly.pdbx_strand_id
1 'polypeptide(L)'
;DLFIGDTLALVNATARMTLSEIPEAVREVDLELLRPYAVRHESGVHFYTWFFAPERNLPEYIDLGRLEAVLRALREGYRFVLVDTPLTLYVPDLELLTLMDEVIIVAVPWDLLSLRATKALALGMSRWKVTPKLLFNRVQADADLTPEFIANQLGLEVWDIIPNDGRTVVQSVNLGDPVVISRPESEVAKAIRRAARRLAGLPTEEPKRRKFLFFG
;
A
#
# COMPACT_ATOMS: atom_id res chain seq x y z
N ASP A 1 -2.30 -1.47 7.75
CA ASP A 1 -2.21 -0.04 8.09
C ASP A 1 -1.61 0.10 9.49
N LEU A 2 -0.52 0.85 9.60
CA LEU A 2 0.24 0.94 10.85
C LEU A 2 -0.14 2.12 11.74
N PHE A 3 -0.89 3.11 11.23
CA PHE A 3 -1.13 4.33 12.01
C PHE A 3 -2.61 4.64 12.24
N ILE A 4 -3.32 5.19 11.28
CA ILE A 4 -4.65 5.77 11.52
C ILE A 4 -5.79 4.79 11.22
N GLY A 5 -5.53 3.73 10.48
CA GLY A 5 -6.57 2.76 10.11
C GLY A 5 -7.49 3.23 8.98
N ASP A 6 -7.09 4.24 8.20
CA ASP A 6 -7.88 4.80 7.12
C ASP A 6 -8.18 3.80 6.01
N THR A 7 -7.33 2.78 5.85
CA THR A 7 -7.52 1.72 4.84
C THR A 7 -8.86 1.00 4.99
N LEU A 8 -9.36 0.83 6.22
CA LEU A 8 -10.67 0.23 6.47
C LEU A 8 -11.83 1.12 6.02
N ALA A 9 -11.69 2.45 6.15
CA ALA A 9 -12.70 3.39 5.67
C ALA A 9 -12.83 3.33 4.13
N LEU A 10 -11.72 3.08 3.42
CA LEU A 10 -11.71 2.95 1.95
C LEU A 10 -12.49 1.73 1.44
N VAL A 11 -12.79 0.77 2.31
CA VAL A 11 -13.52 -0.47 2.00
C VAL A 11 -14.80 -0.61 2.83
N ASN A 12 -15.27 0.49 3.44
CA ASN A 12 -16.46 0.54 4.28
C ASN A 12 -16.48 -0.56 5.37
N ALA A 13 -15.34 -0.80 5.99
CA ALA A 13 -15.17 -1.82 7.02
C ALA A 13 -14.74 -1.23 8.36
N THR A 14 -14.94 -1.98 9.43
CA THR A 14 -14.58 -1.57 10.80
C THR A 14 -13.89 -2.72 11.51
N ALA A 15 -12.78 -2.43 12.19
CA ALA A 15 -12.11 -3.39 13.04
C ALA A 15 -12.83 -3.50 14.40
N ARG A 16 -12.93 -4.72 14.93
CA ARG A 16 -13.37 -4.96 16.30
C ARG A 16 -12.19 -4.96 17.26
N MET A 17 -11.05 -5.42 16.81
CA MET A 17 -9.79 -5.51 17.57
C MET A 17 -8.64 -5.03 16.69
N THR A 18 -7.62 -4.48 17.34
CA THR A 18 -6.41 -3.98 16.67
C THR A 18 -5.17 -4.72 17.16
N LEU A 19 -4.12 -4.75 16.36
CA LEU A 19 -2.88 -5.45 16.71
C LEU A 19 -2.21 -4.88 17.98
N SER A 20 -2.45 -3.62 18.31
CA SER A 20 -1.97 -3.00 19.55
C SER A 20 -2.65 -3.57 20.81
N GLU A 21 -3.79 -4.23 20.68
CA GLU A 21 -4.52 -4.86 21.80
C GLU A 21 -4.01 -6.28 22.11
N ILE A 22 -3.07 -6.82 21.32
CA ILE A 22 -2.42 -8.10 21.67
C ILE A 22 -1.65 -7.91 22.98
N PRO A 23 -1.92 -8.71 24.03
CA PRO A 23 -1.30 -8.53 25.35
C PRO A 23 0.23 -8.61 25.29
N GLU A 24 0.93 -7.76 26.04
CA GLU A 24 2.40 -7.77 26.11
C GLU A 24 2.99 -9.10 26.60
N ALA A 25 2.23 -9.85 27.41
CA ALA A 25 2.64 -11.15 27.93
C ALA A 25 2.73 -12.24 26.83
N VAL A 26 2.12 -12.02 25.66
CA VAL A 26 2.19 -12.96 24.53
C VAL A 26 3.60 -12.94 23.95
N ARG A 27 4.30 -14.07 24.04
CA ARG A 27 5.69 -14.23 23.56
C ARG A 27 5.77 -14.74 22.13
N GLU A 28 4.82 -15.58 21.75
CA GLU A 28 4.77 -16.18 20.42
C GLU A 28 3.57 -15.62 19.66
N VAL A 29 3.80 -15.10 18.49
CA VAL A 29 2.76 -14.59 17.58
C VAL A 29 2.70 -15.52 16.39
N ASP A 30 1.56 -16.17 16.23
CA ASP A 30 1.26 -17.04 15.10
C ASP A 30 -0.01 -16.59 14.37
N LEU A 31 -0.34 -17.24 13.28
CA LEU A 31 -1.50 -16.89 12.48
C LEU A 31 -2.84 -17.15 13.21
N GLU A 32 -2.90 -18.15 14.10
CA GLU A 32 -4.10 -18.46 14.86
C GLU A 32 -4.39 -17.33 15.87
N LEU A 33 -3.37 -16.82 16.56
CA LEU A 33 -3.47 -15.65 17.43
C LEU A 33 -3.95 -14.42 16.65
N LEU A 34 -3.50 -14.23 15.40
CA LEU A 34 -3.86 -13.06 14.59
C LEU A 34 -5.26 -13.14 13.99
N ARG A 35 -5.87 -14.31 13.95
CA ARG A 35 -7.18 -14.53 13.30
C ARG A 35 -8.31 -13.62 13.81
N PRO A 36 -8.46 -13.34 15.11
CA PRO A 36 -9.50 -12.43 15.64
C PRO A 36 -9.31 -10.96 15.23
N TYR A 37 -8.07 -10.56 14.90
CA TYR A 37 -7.71 -9.20 14.52
C TYR A 37 -7.91 -8.93 13.04
N ALA A 38 -8.21 -9.96 12.24
CA ALA A 38 -8.43 -9.84 10.81
C ALA A 38 -9.83 -9.29 10.50
N VAL A 39 -9.90 -8.20 9.78
CA VAL A 39 -11.12 -7.75 9.11
C VAL A 39 -11.16 -8.36 7.72
N ARG A 40 -12.12 -9.24 7.47
CA ARG A 40 -12.24 -9.95 6.19
C ARG A 40 -13.18 -9.20 5.26
N HIS A 41 -12.67 -8.77 4.13
CA HIS A 41 -13.46 -8.15 3.07
C HIS A 41 -13.98 -9.21 2.10
N GLU A 42 -15.12 -8.94 1.45
CA GLU A 42 -15.75 -9.84 0.48
C GLU A 42 -14.86 -10.19 -0.73
N SER A 43 -13.90 -9.33 -1.07
CA SER A 43 -12.89 -9.60 -2.10
C SER A 43 -11.88 -10.69 -1.72
N GLY A 44 -11.91 -11.20 -0.48
CA GLY A 44 -10.94 -12.15 0.05
C GLY A 44 -9.70 -11.51 0.66
N VAL A 45 -9.58 -10.18 0.63
CA VAL A 45 -8.50 -9.45 1.32
C VAL A 45 -8.79 -9.42 2.81
N HIS A 46 -7.75 -9.65 3.61
CA HIS A 46 -7.79 -9.48 5.06
C HIS A 46 -7.04 -8.21 5.43
N PHE A 47 -7.66 -7.37 6.24
CA PHE A 47 -7.06 -6.15 6.76
C PHE A 47 -6.69 -6.34 8.22
N TYR A 48 -5.51 -5.86 8.57
CA TYR A 48 -5.01 -5.75 9.92
C TYR A 48 -4.65 -4.30 10.19
N THR A 49 -5.11 -3.74 11.28
CA THR A 49 -4.74 -2.37 11.68
C THR A 49 -4.00 -2.40 13.01
N TRP A 50 -2.96 -1.59 13.13
CA TRP A 50 -2.20 -1.49 14.38
C TRP A 50 -2.95 -0.67 15.41
N PHE A 51 -3.50 0.47 15.01
CA PHE A 51 -4.33 1.33 15.84
C PHE A 51 -5.68 1.59 15.18
N PHE A 52 -6.67 1.87 16.00
CA PHE A 52 -7.99 2.27 15.54
C PHE A 52 -8.47 3.47 16.37
N ALA A 53 -8.75 4.59 15.67
CA ALA A 53 -9.28 5.85 16.14
C ALA A 53 -8.33 6.76 16.95
N PRO A 54 -8.34 8.07 16.65
CA PRO A 54 -7.52 9.08 17.31
C PRO A 54 -7.90 9.34 18.78
N GLU A 55 -8.98 8.74 19.27
CA GLU A 55 -9.55 8.98 20.60
C GLU A 55 -8.94 8.09 21.70
N ARG A 56 -8.21 7.05 21.33
CA ARG A 56 -7.47 6.23 22.30
C ARG A 56 -6.05 6.74 22.42
N ASN A 57 -5.48 6.68 23.62
CA ASN A 57 -4.07 6.99 23.84
C ASN A 57 -3.20 6.18 22.90
N LEU A 58 -2.77 6.82 21.81
CA LEU A 58 -1.83 6.20 20.86
C LEU A 58 -0.51 5.99 21.63
N PRO A 59 0.09 4.80 21.59
CA PRO A 59 1.44 4.64 22.11
C PRO A 59 2.37 5.54 21.28
N GLU A 60 3.35 6.12 21.95
CA GLU A 60 4.30 7.04 21.34
C GLU A 60 5.11 6.41 20.19
N TYR A 61 5.15 5.06 20.13
CA TYR A 61 5.89 4.31 19.12
C TYR A 61 5.31 2.89 18.92
N ILE A 62 5.58 2.32 17.77
CA ILE A 62 5.33 0.90 17.48
C ILE A 62 6.54 0.09 17.97
N ASP A 63 6.32 -0.93 18.76
CA ASP A 63 7.36 -1.90 19.11
C ASP A 63 7.77 -2.69 17.86
N LEU A 64 8.97 -2.42 17.35
CA LEU A 64 9.50 -3.05 16.14
C LEU A 64 9.65 -4.57 16.28
N GLY A 65 10.04 -5.06 17.46
CA GLY A 65 10.17 -6.49 17.69
C GLY A 65 8.82 -7.20 17.59
N ARG A 66 7.78 -6.57 18.14
CA ARG A 66 6.41 -7.06 18.03
C ARG A 66 5.87 -7.00 16.61
N LEU A 67 6.13 -5.91 15.92
CA LEU A 67 5.75 -5.77 14.51
C LEU A 67 6.45 -6.83 13.65
N GLU A 68 7.73 -7.07 13.87
CA GLU A 68 8.47 -8.15 13.19
C GLU A 68 7.81 -9.52 13.43
N ALA A 69 7.44 -9.84 14.68
CA ALA A 69 6.77 -11.09 14.99
C ALA A 69 5.41 -11.23 14.27
N VAL A 70 4.62 -10.16 14.24
CA VAL A 70 3.35 -10.11 13.49
C VAL A 70 3.59 -10.31 12.00
N LEU A 71 4.53 -9.60 11.40
CA LEU A 71 4.84 -9.72 9.97
C LEU A 71 5.33 -11.12 9.61
N ARG A 72 6.15 -11.73 10.47
CA ARG A 72 6.61 -13.11 10.29
C ARG A 72 5.42 -14.08 10.27
N ALA A 73 4.50 -13.98 11.23
CA ALA A 73 3.31 -14.81 11.28
C ALA A 73 2.40 -14.61 10.04
N LEU A 74 2.21 -13.36 9.60
CA LEU A 74 1.43 -13.06 8.40
C LEU A 74 2.07 -13.64 7.13
N ARG A 75 3.41 -13.60 7.00
CA ARG A 75 4.14 -14.18 5.84
C ARG A 75 3.97 -15.70 5.73
N GLU A 76 3.75 -16.40 6.82
CA GLU A 76 3.48 -17.85 6.79
C GLU A 76 2.10 -18.18 6.20
N GLY A 77 1.11 -17.30 6.40
CA GLY A 77 -0.28 -17.54 5.99
C GLY A 77 -0.74 -16.82 4.74
N TYR A 78 -0.02 -15.78 4.29
CA TYR A 78 -0.40 -14.95 3.16
C TYR A 78 0.68 -14.94 2.08
N ARG A 79 0.23 -15.07 0.83
CA ARG A 79 1.13 -14.96 -0.32
C ARG A 79 1.70 -13.53 -0.47
N PHE A 80 0.92 -12.53 -0.11
CA PHE A 80 1.31 -11.12 -0.13
C PHE A 80 0.87 -10.45 1.16
N VAL A 81 1.76 -9.70 1.77
CA VAL A 81 1.50 -8.83 2.92
C VAL A 81 1.85 -7.41 2.51
N LEU A 82 0.85 -6.54 2.39
CA LEU A 82 1.05 -5.12 2.06
C LEU A 82 1.01 -4.31 3.36
N VAL A 83 2.06 -3.55 3.60
CA VAL A 83 2.17 -2.68 4.77
C VAL A 83 1.99 -1.24 4.31
N ASP A 84 0.88 -0.62 4.72
CA ASP A 84 0.64 0.80 4.52
C ASP A 84 1.28 1.59 5.67
N THR A 85 2.17 2.52 5.34
CA THR A 85 2.94 3.30 6.31
C THR A 85 2.99 4.75 5.86
N PRO A 86 2.85 5.71 6.78
CA PRO A 86 2.98 7.11 6.45
C PRO A 86 4.41 7.43 6.01
N LEU A 87 4.51 8.53 5.28
CA LEU A 87 5.79 9.09 4.88
C LEU A 87 6.48 9.72 6.08
N THR A 88 7.53 9.08 6.62
CA THR A 88 8.29 9.62 7.74
C THR A 88 9.78 9.34 7.56
N LEU A 89 10.62 10.25 8.10
CA LEU A 89 12.08 10.12 8.18
C LEU A 89 12.54 9.74 9.58
N TYR A 90 11.61 9.35 10.43
CA TYR A 90 11.95 8.86 11.76
C TYR A 90 12.74 7.56 11.66
N VAL A 91 13.86 7.47 12.38
CA VAL A 91 14.82 6.35 12.23
C VAL A 91 14.17 4.97 12.44
N PRO A 92 13.33 4.74 13.46
CA PRO A 92 12.64 3.46 13.63
C PRO A 92 11.76 3.07 12.44
N ASP A 93 11.11 4.04 11.79
CA ASP A 93 10.28 3.76 10.62
C ASP A 93 11.11 3.34 9.41
N LEU A 94 12.31 3.91 9.26
CA LEU A 94 13.26 3.50 8.22
C LEU A 94 13.83 2.10 8.51
N GLU A 95 14.04 1.75 9.77
CA GLU A 95 14.47 0.42 10.18
C GLU A 95 13.41 -0.64 9.85
N LEU A 96 12.12 -0.33 10.04
CA LEU A 96 11.01 -1.17 9.63
C LEU A 96 11.11 -1.59 8.16
N LEU A 97 11.55 -0.68 7.27
CA LEU A 97 11.64 -0.97 5.85
C LEU A 97 12.66 -2.06 5.51
N THR A 98 13.60 -2.35 6.41
CA THR A 98 14.56 -3.47 6.24
C THR A 98 13.91 -4.84 6.38
N LEU A 99 12.72 -4.91 6.96
CA LEU A 99 11.92 -6.14 7.08
C LEU A 99 11.11 -6.45 5.81
N MET A 100 11.04 -5.50 4.87
CA MET A 100 10.24 -5.63 3.65
C MET A 100 11.06 -6.25 2.51
N ASP A 101 10.42 -7.12 1.74
CA ASP A 101 11.03 -7.67 0.52
C ASP A 101 11.08 -6.61 -0.60
N GLU A 102 10.08 -5.72 -0.62
CA GLU A 102 9.93 -4.65 -1.61
C GLU A 102 9.41 -3.38 -0.93
N VAL A 103 9.97 -2.24 -1.29
CA VAL A 103 9.51 -0.93 -0.83
C VAL A 103 9.08 -0.10 -2.02
N ILE A 104 7.88 0.46 -1.98
CA ILE A 104 7.33 1.31 -3.03
C ILE A 104 7.06 2.69 -2.45
N ILE A 105 7.72 3.71 -3.00
CA ILE A 105 7.38 5.10 -2.73
C ILE A 105 6.30 5.52 -3.73
N VAL A 106 5.15 5.98 -3.22
CA VAL A 106 4.08 6.57 -4.02
C VAL A 106 4.24 8.09 -4.01
N ALA A 107 4.47 8.70 -5.16
CA ALA A 107 4.70 10.13 -5.30
C ALA A 107 3.75 10.76 -6.32
N VAL A 108 3.51 12.07 -6.18
CA VAL A 108 2.74 12.87 -7.14
C VAL A 108 3.72 13.72 -7.96
N PRO A 109 3.83 13.52 -9.28
CA PRO A 109 4.91 14.11 -10.08
C PRO A 109 4.83 15.63 -10.26
N TRP A 110 3.65 16.23 -10.13
CA TRP A 110 3.44 17.68 -10.24
C TRP A 110 3.40 18.41 -8.88
N ASP A 111 3.57 17.70 -7.76
CA ASP A 111 3.63 18.26 -6.42
C ASP A 111 5.07 18.33 -5.92
N LEU A 112 5.61 19.55 -5.85
CA LEU A 112 6.98 19.79 -5.41
C LEU A 112 7.26 19.25 -3.99
N LEU A 113 6.29 19.32 -3.07
CA LEU A 113 6.47 18.83 -1.71
C LEU A 113 6.55 17.30 -1.69
N SER A 114 5.70 16.64 -2.49
CA SER A 114 5.77 15.20 -2.71
C SER A 114 7.14 14.78 -3.27
N LEU A 115 7.67 15.49 -4.26
CA LEU A 115 8.97 15.17 -4.86
C LEU A 115 10.13 15.39 -3.89
N ARG A 116 10.10 16.49 -3.12
CA ARG A 116 11.12 16.73 -2.07
C ARG A 116 11.11 15.65 -1.00
N ALA A 117 9.93 15.26 -0.54
CA ALA A 117 9.77 14.17 0.42
C ALA A 117 10.27 12.84 -0.14
N THR A 118 9.92 12.51 -1.40
CA THR A 118 10.41 11.33 -2.11
C THR A 118 11.95 11.29 -2.15
N LYS A 119 12.60 12.41 -2.50
CA LYS A 119 14.06 12.49 -2.53
C LYS A 119 14.68 12.28 -1.15
N ALA A 120 14.11 12.91 -0.13
CA ALA A 120 14.60 12.77 1.25
C ALA A 120 14.47 11.33 1.75
N LEU A 121 13.34 10.67 1.46
CA LEU A 121 13.14 9.27 1.81
C LEU A 121 14.11 8.35 1.08
N ALA A 122 14.27 8.47 -0.22
CA ALA A 122 15.20 7.64 -0.99
C ALA A 122 16.64 7.75 -0.45
N LEU A 123 17.07 8.98 -0.09
CA LEU A 123 18.36 9.22 0.55
C LEU A 123 18.43 8.61 1.96
N GLY A 124 17.35 8.68 2.74
CA GLY A 124 17.26 8.02 4.05
C GLY A 124 17.37 6.51 3.92
N MET A 125 16.59 5.90 3.04
CA MET A 125 16.56 4.47 2.79
C MET A 125 17.91 3.92 2.30
N SER A 126 18.67 4.69 1.52
CA SER A 126 19.97 4.26 1.02
C SER A 126 20.97 3.95 2.15
N ARG A 127 20.85 4.63 3.30
CA ARG A 127 21.66 4.36 4.49
C ARG A 127 21.39 2.98 5.09
N TRP A 128 20.18 2.47 4.90
CA TRP A 128 19.73 1.14 5.33
C TRP A 128 19.86 0.10 4.21
N LYS A 129 20.48 0.45 3.08
CA LYS A 129 20.63 -0.41 1.88
C LYS A 129 19.29 -0.84 1.29
N VAL A 130 18.25 -0.05 1.51
CA VAL A 130 16.93 -0.25 0.91
C VAL A 130 16.85 0.57 -0.37
N THR A 131 16.54 -0.08 -1.49
CA THR A 131 16.33 0.57 -2.79
C THR A 131 14.84 0.57 -3.11
N PRO A 132 14.16 1.73 -2.98
CA PRO A 132 12.72 1.80 -3.24
C PRO A 132 12.41 1.76 -4.73
N LYS A 133 11.24 1.23 -5.08
CA LYS A 133 10.59 1.42 -6.37
C LYS A 133 9.79 2.71 -6.35
N LEU A 134 9.79 3.49 -7.44
CA LEU A 134 9.03 4.72 -7.54
C LEU A 134 7.76 4.50 -8.37
N LEU A 135 6.60 4.68 -7.75
CA LEU A 135 5.30 4.68 -8.41
C LEU A 135 4.78 6.12 -8.44
N PHE A 136 4.58 6.68 -9.62
CA PHE A 136 3.90 7.96 -9.74
C PHE A 136 2.39 7.79 -9.79
N ASN A 137 1.71 8.47 -8.89
CA ASN A 137 0.25 8.53 -8.84
C ASN A 137 -0.26 9.88 -9.36
N ARG A 138 -1.47 9.93 -9.86
CA ARG A 138 -2.14 11.13 -10.41
C ARG A 138 -1.36 11.76 -11.56
N VAL A 139 -0.77 10.95 -12.42
CA VAL A 139 -0.03 11.45 -13.60
C VAL A 139 -1.01 12.10 -14.59
N GLN A 140 -0.72 13.34 -14.95
CA GLN A 140 -1.51 14.10 -15.93
C GLN A 140 -0.97 13.83 -17.35
N ALA A 141 -1.87 13.65 -18.31
CA ALA A 141 -1.48 13.33 -19.68
C ALA A 141 -0.84 14.52 -20.42
N ASP A 142 -1.16 15.73 -19.98
CA ASP A 142 -0.72 17.00 -20.57
C ASP A 142 0.35 17.70 -19.73
N ALA A 143 1.06 16.98 -18.86
CA ALA A 143 2.10 17.56 -18.03
C ALA A 143 3.33 17.96 -18.87
N ASP A 144 3.88 19.14 -18.60
CA ASP A 144 5.09 19.67 -19.27
C ASP A 144 6.33 18.80 -19.05
N LEU A 145 6.40 18.09 -17.92
CA LEU A 145 7.51 17.22 -17.56
C LEU A 145 7.06 15.76 -17.51
N THR A 146 7.85 14.90 -18.15
CA THR A 146 7.56 13.47 -18.13
C THR A 146 7.93 12.83 -16.78
N PRO A 147 7.24 11.75 -16.36
CA PRO A 147 7.59 10.99 -15.16
C PRO A 147 9.06 10.55 -15.15
N GLU A 148 9.60 10.12 -16.29
CA GLU A 148 10.99 9.67 -16.44
C GLU A 148 11.99 10.81 -16.20
N PHE A 149 11.71 12.01 -16.73
CA PHE A 149 12.55 13.19 -16.48
C PHE A 149 12.59 13.52 -14.99
N ILE A 150 11.41 13.54 -14.32
CA ILE A 150 11.31 13.82 -12.88
C ILE A 150 12.06 12.77 -12.07
N ALA A 151 11.87 11.48 -12.36
CA ALA A 151 12.53 10.39 -11.67
C ALA A 151 14.06 10.48 -11.78
N ASN A 152 14.58 10.80 -12.96
CA ASN A 152 16.02 11.02 -13.17
C ASN A 152 16.58 12.16 -12.29
N GLN A 153 15.83 13.26 -12.07
CA GLN A 153 16.20 14.34 -11.17
C GLN A 153 16.20 13.91 -9.69
N LEU A 154 15.43 12.89 -9.35
CA LEU A 154 15.40 12.29 -8.02
C LEU A 154 16.50 11.22 -7.83
N GLY A 155 17.14 10.78 -8.90
CA GLY A 155 18.09 9.66 -8.89
C GLY A 155 17.38 8.30 -8.74
N LEU A 156 16.16 8.19 -9.21
CA LEU A 156 15.31 7.01 -9.14
C LEU A 156 14.83 6.59 -10.54
N GLU A 157 14.36 5.35 -10.66
CA GLU A 157 13.69 4.86 -11.86
C GLU A 157 12.19 4.72 -11.64
N VAL A 158 11.41 5.09 -12.67
CA VAL A 158 9.94 4.88 -12.63
C VAL A 158 9.65 3.40 -12.69
N TRP A 159 9.06 2.88 -11.61
CA TRP A 159 8.60 1.50 -11.60
C TRP A 159 7.24 1.34 -12.27
N ASP A 160 6.26 2.21 -11.96
CA ASP A 160 4.97 2.25 -12.64
C ASP A 160 4.31 3.62 -12.49
N ILE A 161 3.24 3.86 -13.26
CA ILE A 161 2.46 5.10 -13.26
C ILE A 161 0.97 4.82 -13.17
N ILE A 162 0.25 5.63 -12.39
CA ILE A 162 -1.21 5.63 -12.28
C ILE A 162 -1.72 6.97 -12.79
N PRO A 163 -2.60 6.99 -13.81
CA PRO A 163 -3.12 8.23 -14.36
C PRO A 163 -4.02 8.96 -13.36
N ASN A 164 -4.15 10.27 -13.54
CA ASN A 164 -5.06 11.08 -12.76
C ASN A 164 -6.50 10.86 -13.20
N ASP A 165 -7.33 10.34 -12.30
CA ASP A 165 -8.78 10.27 -12.44
C ASP A 165 -9.41 10.58 -11.07
N GLY A 166 -9.19 11.82 -10.63
CA GLY A 166 -9.61 12.26 -9.31
C GLY A 166 -11.12 12.12 -9.08
N ARG A 167 -11.94 12.33 -10.11
CA ARG A 167 -13.40 12.21 -9.98
C ARG A 167 -13.83 10.79 -9.67
N THR A 168 -13.35 9.82 -10.44
CA THR A 168 -13.68 8.41 -10.26
C THR A 168 -13.16 7.89 -8.92
N VAL A 169 -11.91 8.26 -8.56
CA VAL A 169 -11.30 7.82 -7.30
C VAL A 169 -12.01 8.42 -6.09
N VAL A 170 -12.31 9.73 -6.08
CA VAL A 170 -13.01 10.37 -4.97
C VAL A 170 -14.40 9.78 -4.76
N GLN A 171 -15.13 9.48 -5.84
CA GLN A 171 -16.43 8.79 -5.73
C GLN A 171 -16.29 7.40 -5.09
N SER A 172 -15.30 6.63 -5.50
CA SER A 172 -14.98 5.30 -4.96
C SER A 172 -14.66 5.39 -3.45
N VAL A 173 -13.78 6.31 -3.07
CA VAL A 173 -13.39 6.53 -1.67
C VAL A 173 -14.59 6.92 -0.80
N ASN A 174 -15.42 7.86 -1.26
CA ASN A 174 -16.58 8.34 -0.50
C ASN A 174 -17.67 7.26 -0.31
N LEU A 175 -17.70 6.27 -1.18
CA LEU A 175 -18.63 5.14 -1.09
C LEU A 175 -18.03 3.95 -0.31
N GLY A 176 -16.73 3.98 -0.02
CA GLY A 176 -16.02 2.84 0.56
C GLY A 176 -16.01 1.62 -0.38
N ASP A 177 -16.03 1.87 -1.70
CA ASP A 177 -16.09 0.84 -2.73
C ASP A 177 -14.85 0.97 -3.64
N PRO A 178 -13.86 0.08 -3.49
CA PRO A 178 -12.58 0.21 -4.19
C PRO A 178 -12.73 0.34 -5.71
N VAL A 179 -12.07 1.32 -6.31
CA VAL A 179 -12.16 1.64 -7.74
C VAL A 179 -11.85 0.45 -8.65
N VAL A 180 -10.99 -0.45 -8.21
CA VAL A 180 -10.63 -1.68 -8.95
C VAL A 180 -11.77 -2.69 -9.02
N ILE A 181 -12.76 -2.56 -8.13
CA ILE A 181 -13.98 -3.39 -8.07
C ILE A 181 -15.13 -2.63 -8.73
N SER A 182 -15.40 -1.40 -8.30
CA SER A 182 -16.56 -0.62 -8.72
C SER A 182 -16.46 -0.03 -10.14
N ARG A 183 -15.24 0.24 -10.61
CA ARG A 183 -14.96 0.80 -11.94
C ARG A 183 -13.80 0.08 -12.64
N PRO A 184 -13.90 -1.26 -12.86
CA PRO A 184 -12.79 -2.09 -13.34
C PRO A 184 -12.26 -1.66 -14.71
N GLU A 185 -13.08 -1.02 -15.54
CA GLU A 185 -12.70 -0.57 -16.88
C GLU A 185 -12.07 0.83 -16.92
N SER A 186 -12.04 1.55 -15.78
CA SER A 186 -11.38 2.86 -15.72
C SER A 186 -9.86 2.71 -15.91
N GLU A 187 -9.22 3.73 -16.48
CA GLU A 187 -7.77 3.70 -16.71
C GLU A 187 -6.98 3.63 -15.41
N VAL A 188 -7.48 4.27 -14.34
CA VAL A 188 -6.88 4.16 -13.02
C VAL A 188 -6.96 2.73 -12.46
N ALA A 189 -8.11 2.05 -12.58
CA ALA A 189 -8.26 0.67 -12.13
C ALA A 189 -7.37 -0.30 -12.93
N LYS A 190 -7.28 -0.12 -14.25
CA LYS A 190 -6.38 -0.90 -15.11
C LYS A 190 -4.91 -0.70 -14.72
N ALA A 191 -4.51 0.54 -14.45
CA ALA A 191 -3.14 0.86 -14.03
C ALA A 191 -2.81 0.24 -12.67
N ILE A 192 -3.71 0.32 -11.68
CA ILE A 192 -3.53 -0.33 -10.38
C ILE A 192 -3.40 -1.85 -10.55
N ARG A 193 -4.26 -2.49 -11.35
CA ARG A 193 -4.15 -3.94 -11.61
C ARG A 193 -2.84 -4.30 -12.33
N ARG A 194 -2.38 -3.47 -13.27
CA ARG A 194 -1.09 -3.67 -13.93
C ARG A 194 0.05 -3.64 -12.91
N ALA A 195 0.09 -2.62 -12.05
CA ALA A 195 1.08 -2.51 -10.98
C ALA A 195 1.04 -3.71 -10.03
N ALA A 196 -0.16 -4.13 -9.60
CA ALA A 196 -0.35 -5.29 -8.74
C ALA A 196 0.14 -6.59 -9.41
N ARG A 197 -0.16 -6.80 -10.70
CA ARG A 197 0.33 -7.97 -11.46
C ARG A 197 1.86 -7.95 -11.58
N ARG A 198 2.45 -6.78 -11.83
CA ARG A 198 3.90 -6.62 -11.91
C ARG A 198 4.57 -6.95 -10.56
N LEU A 199 3.99 -6.49 -9.46
CA LEU A 199 4.47 -6.81 -8.11
C LEU A 199 4.37 -8.32 -7.82
N ALA A 200 3.31 -8.95 -8.30
CA ALA A 200 3.08 -10.39 -8.13
C ALA A 200 3.91 -11.28 -9.10
N GLY A 201 4.74 -10.70 -9.97
CA GLY A 201 5.49 -11.45 -10.98
C GLY A 201 4.60 -12.09 -12.06
N LEU A 202 3.40 -11.55 -12.27
CA LEU A 202 2.44 -12.01 -13.28
C LEU A 202 2.56 -11.18 -14.57
N PRO A 203 2.16 -11.72 -15.74
CA PRO A 203 2.09 -10.94 -16.96
C PRO A 203 1.24 -9.69 -16.78
N THR A 204 1.75 -8.54 -17.21
CA THR A 204 1.06 -7.23 -17.02
C THR A 204 -0.13 -7.04 -17.94
N GLU A 205 -0.19 -7.70 -19.09
CA GLU A 205 -1.36 -7.72 -19.96
C GLU A 205 -2.42 -8.68 -19.40
N GLU A 206 -3.65 -8.19 -19.29
CA GLU A 206 -4.78 -9.07 -18.98
C GLU A 206 -4.99 -10.03 -20.17
N PRO A 207 -5.19 -11.34 -19.94
CA PRO A 207 -5.52 -12.25 -21.00
C PRO A 207 -6.83 -11.77 -21.65
N LYS A 208 -6.80 -11.44 -22.94
CA LYS A 208 -8.00 -11.04 -23.68
C LYS A 208 -9.08 -12.10 -23.42
N ARG A 209 -10.17 -11.72 -22.75
CA ARG A 209 -11.34 -12.60 -22.61
C ARG A 209 -11.76 -13.02 -24.02
N ARG A 210 -11.52 -14.27 -24.39
CA ARG A 210 -12.09 -14.86 -25.60
C ARG A 210 -13.61 -14.73 -25.48
N LYS A 211 -14.22 -13.82 -26.24
CA LYS A 211 -15.65 -13.84 -26.44
C LYS A 211 -15.93 -15.18 -27.14
N PHE A 212 -16.47 -16.13 -26.40
CA PHE A 212 -17.12 -17.28 -27.02
C PHE A 212 -18.32 -16.73 -27.76
N LEU A 213 -18.18 -16.55 -29.07
CA LEU A 213 -19.31 -16.40 -29.95
C LEU A 213 -20.02 -17.75 -30.00
N PHE A 214 -21.08 -17.86 -29.22
CA PHE A 214 -22.06 -18.91 -29.47
C PHE A 214 -22.74 -18.57 -30.79
N PHE A 215 -22.36 -19.23 -31.85
CA PHE A 215 -23.21 -19.35 -33.03
C PHE A 215 -24.28 -20.36 -32.68
N GLY A 216 -25.53 -19.88 -32.47
CA GLY A 216 -26.76 -20.68 -32.47
C GLY A 216 -27.30 -20.73 -33.90
#